data_e1de99b4d1ae639a264fa2a26659b9e7
#
_entry.id   e1de99b4d1ae639a264fa2a26659b9e7
#
_cell.length_a   1.000
_cell.length_b   1.000
_cell.length_c   1.000
_cell.angle_alpha   90.00
_cell.angle_beta   90.00
_cell.angle_gamma   90.00
#
_symmetry.space_group_name_H-M   'P 1'
#
loop_
_entity.id
_entity.type
_entity.pdbx_description
1 polymer ?
#
loop_
_entity_poly.entity_id
_entity_poly.type
_entity_poly.pdbx_seq_one_letter_code
_entity_poly.pdbx_strand_id
1 'polypeptide(L)'
;WMVVDMIQQVSKPVETYVAGDDDQAIFRWAGADIEHFIAMAKDTNNTVIPLTQSYRVPKSVHTLATKMAQSISNRIDKQYDPRDDEGERKVLNFRPLNKSLAEGEWLILCRTHEIVKQVCESLDRYGWLYKCYGKSIVNEKIIEAIVSWTRLQKGEKVSGARIDTVYSFMDSTRIKRGHGTFKGSHTELYTIDNLIHSFGLRENIGGDLFTKTLHWYDVLNAKGIRKRIRYLRAVMRDGHKLDDKPRIEVSTIHASKGGERDNVMLLTDLSYGPY
;
A
#
# COMPACT_ATOMS: atom_id res chain seq x y z
N TRP A 1 -3.96 -16.19 26.89
CA TRP A 1 -4.69 -16.17 28.16
C TRP A 1 -3.84 -16.62 29.34
N MET A 2 -3.14 -17.74 29.27
CA MET A 2 -2.25 -18.23 30.35
C MET A 2 -1.39 -17.13 31.02
N VAL A 3 -0.84 -16.19 30.23
CA VAL A 3 -0.08 -15.04 30.76
C VAL A 3 -0.97 -14.07 31.53
N VAL A 4 -2.18 -13.83 31.07
CA VAL A 4 -3.16 -12.97 31.76
C VAL A 4 -3.53 -13.59 33.11
N ASP A 5 -3.82 -14.88 33.12
CA ASP A 5 -4.16 -15.63 34.36
C ASP A 5 -3.00 -15.60 35.35
N MET A 6 -1.77 -15.80 34.89
CA MET A 6 -0.56 -15.68 35.72
C MET A 6 -0.40 -14.27 36.29
N ILE A 7 -0.61 -13.22 35.51
CA ILE A 7 -0.53 -11.84 35.99
C ILE A 7 -1.59 -11.60 37.07
N GLN A 8 -2.81 -12.06 36.87
CA GLN A 8 -3.90 -11.91 37.85
C GLN A 8 -3.57 -12.63 39.17
N GLN A 9 -3.01 -13.83 39.08
CA GLN A 9 -2.62 -14.62 40.28
C GLN A 9 -1.48 -13.98 41.07
N VAL A 10 -0.48 -13.43 40.37
CA VAL A 10 0.74 -12.87 40.99
C VAL A 10 0.50 -11.45 41.47
N SER A 11 -0.10 -10.58 40.62
CA SER A 11 -0.25 -9.15 40.91
C SER A 11 -1.50 -8.83 41.71
N LYS A 12 -2.48 -9.74 41.74
CA LYS A 12 -3.77 -9.57 42.45
C LYS A 12 -4.37 -8.17 42.18
N PRO A 13 -4.56 -7.77 40.92
CA PRO A 13 -5.07 -6.44 40.61
C PRO A 13 -6.44 -6.22 41.24
N VAL A 14 -6.76 -5.00 41.62
CA VAL A 14 -8.07 -4.63 42.20
C VAL A 14 -9.16 -4.79 41.15
N GLU A 15 -8.86 -4.44 39.89
CA GLU A 15 -9.76 -4.55 38.75
C GLU A 15 -9.00 -4.99 37.50
N THR A 16 -9.68 -5.75 36.64
CA THR A 16 -9.14 -6.17 35.34
C THR A 16 -10.13 -5.83 34.26
N TYR A 17 -9.70 -5.09 33.25
CA TYR A 17 -10.50 -4.74 32.09
C TYR A 17 -10.03 -5.53 30.87
N VAL A 18 -10.95 -6.22 30.21
CA VAL A 18 -10.68 -6.96 28.97
C VAL A 18 -11.60 -6.42 27.87
N ALA A 19 -11.02 -6.01 26.75
CA ALA A 19 -11.77 -5.55 25.60
C ALA A 19 -11.48 -6.44 24.37
N GLY A 20 -12.52 -6.78 23.63
CA GLY A 20 -12.38 -7.64 22.46
C GLY A 20 -13.68 -7.71 21.65
N ASP A 21 -13.61 -8.42 20.52
CA ASP A 21 -14.73 -8.72 19.66
C ASP A 21 -14.56 -10.14 19.09
N ASP A 22 -15.40 -11.06 19.56
CA ASP A 22 -15.37 -12.47 19.19
C ASP A 22 -15.72 -12.68 17.70
N ASP A 23 -16.56 -11.84 17.09
CA ASP A 23 -16.91 -11.90 15.68
C ASP A 23 -15.71 -11.55 14.77
N GLN A 24 -14.66 -10.91 15.32
CA GLN A 24 -13.44 -10.55 14.60
C GLN A 24 -12.26 -11.50 14.85
N ALA A 25 -12.49 -12.69 15.37
CA ALA A 25 -11.45 -13.67 15.67
C ALA A 25 -11.00 -14.45 14.42
N ILE A 26 -10.30 -13.78 13.51
CA ILE A 26 -9.84 -14.35 12.23
C ILE A 26 -8.47 -15.03 12.29
N PHE A 27 -7.81 -15.06 13.47
CA PHE A 27 -6.48 -15.64 13.66
C PHE A 27 -6.49 -16.93 14.50
N ARG A 28 -7.57 -17.72 14.44
CA ARG A 28 -7.67 -18.97 15.18
C ARG A 28 -6.53 -19.94 14.84
N TRP A 29 -6.13 -19.99 13.58
CA TRP A 29 -4.98 -20.77 13.10
C TRP A 29 -3.63 -20.36 13.73
N ALA A 30 -3.53 -19.13 14.25
CA ALA A 30 -2.36 -18.61 14.95
C ALA A 30 -2.50 -18.67 16.49
N GLY A 31 -3.46 -19.45 17.00
CA GLY A 31 -3.67 -19.64 18.43
C GLY A 31 -4.59 -18.62 19.11
N ALA A 32 -5.34 -17.83 18.34
CA ALA A 32 -6.37 -16.99 18.94
C ALA A 32 -7.50 -17.87 19.50
N ASP A 33 -7.68 -17.79 20.83
CA ASP A 33 -8.72 -18.51 21.54
C ASP A 33 -9.87 -17.58 21.93
N ILE A 34 -11.00 -17.77 21.26
CA ILE A 34 -12.23 -17.01 21.53
C ILE A 34 -13.07 -17.66 22.65
N GLU A 35 -12.87 -18.95 22.90
CA GLU A 35 -13.69 -19.68 23.87
C GLU A 35 -13.48 -19.15 25.27
N HIS A 36 -12.23 -18.84 25.62
CA HIS A 36 -11.90 -18.20 26.89
C HIS A 36 -12.56 -16.80 27.00
N PHE A 37 -12.50 -15.98 25.97
CA PHE A 37 -13.14 -14.66 25.92
C PHE A 37 -14.67 -14.76 26.09
N ILE A 38 -15.30 -15.72 25.40
CA ILE A 38 -16.74 -15.99 25.53
C ILE A 38 -17.10 -16.51 26.92
N ALA A 39 -16.26 -17.38 27.49
CA ALA A 39 -16.45 -17.90 28.87
C ALA A 39 -16.39 -16.76 29.89
N MET A 40 -15.43 -15.83 29.75
CA MET A 40 -15.35 -14.66 30.63
C MET A 40 -16.61 -13.77 30.53
N ALA A 41 -17.16 -13.59 29.34
CA ALA A 41 -18.39 -12.82 29.16
C ALA A 41 -19.63 -13.52 29.71
N LYS A 42 -19.61 -14.85 29.85
CA LYS A 42 -20.70 -15.65 30.43
C LYS A 42 -20.59 -15.80 31.93
N ASP A 43 -19.45 -15.49 32.50
CA ASP A 43 -19.26 -15.58 33.99
C ASP A 43 -20.03 -14.45 34.66
N THR A 44 -20.93 -14.83 35.54
CA THR A 44 -21.81 -13.90 36.29
C THR A 44 -21.05 -13.00 37.28
N ASN A 45 -19.80 -13.32 37.59
CA ASN A 45 -18.94 -12.46 38.41
C ASN A 45 -18.35 -11.30 37.61
N ASN A 46 -18.44 -11.32 36.27
CA ASN A 46 -17.90 -10.29 35.39
C ASN A 46 -19.03 -9.33 34.93
N THR A 47 -18.68 -8.05 34.84
CA THR A 47 -19.55 -7.05 34.27
C THR A 47 -19.25 -6.91 32.77
N VAL A 48 -20.21 -7.22 31.92
CA VAL A 48 -20.07 -7.06 30.47
C VAL A 48 -20.70 -5.74 30.02
N ILE A 49 -19.91 -4.89 29.38
CA ILE A 49 -20.36 -3.60 28.84
C ILE A 49 -20.22 -3.64 27.32
N PRO A 50 -21.33 -3.84 26.58
CA PRO A 50 -21.28 -3.80 25.11
C PRO A 50 -21.05 -2.37 24.61
N LEU A 51 -20.14 -2.20 23.64
CA LEU A 51 -20.01 -0.95 22.89
C LEU A 51 -20.98 -0.99 21.72
N THR A 52 -22.06 -0.27 21.82
CA THR A 52 -23.23 -0.39 20.92
C THR A 52 -23.19 0.54 19.72
N GLN A 53 -22.26 1.49 19.64
CA GLN A 53 -22.19 2.44 18.53
C GLN A 53 -20.98 2.19 17.63
N SER A 54 -21.22 1.99 16.35
CA SER A 54 -20.17 1.99 15.33
C SER A 54 -20.05 3.37 14.68
N TYR A 55 -18.86 3.96 14.75
CA TYR A 55 -18.53 5.23 14.07
C TYR A 55 -17.93 5.02 12.68
N ARG A 56 -17.73 3.76 12.29
CA ARG A 56 -17.05 3.38 11.04
C ARG A 56 -18.02 2.83 10.00
N VAL A 57 -18.90 1.93 10.39
CA VAL A 57 -19.68 1.09 9.48
C VAL A 57 -21.00 1.77 9.12
N PRO A 58 -21.27 2.07 7.82
CA PRO A 58 -22.55 2.64 7.38
C PRO A 58 -23.68 1.61 7.36
N LYS A 59 -24.92 2.06 7.30
CA LYS A 59 -26.14 1.22 7.43
C LYS A 59 -26.20 0.05 6.46
N SER A 60 -25.91 0.28 5.17
CA SER A 60 -25.97 -0.78 4.15
C SER A 60 -24.91 -1.88 4.35
N VAL A 61 -23.73 -1.53 4.85
CA VAL A 61 -22.66 -2.48 5.17
C VAL A 61 -22.94 -3.20 6.48
N HIS A 62 -23.44 -2.47 7.48
CA HIS A 62 -23.86 -3.02 8.77
C HIS A 62 -24.89 -4.13 8.61
N THR A 63 -25.94 -3.90 7.81
CA THR A 63 -26.98 -4.90 7.54
C THR A 63 -26.40 -6.22 7.00
N LEU A 64 -25.42 -6.14 6.08
CA LEU A 64 -24.75 -7.33 5.55
C LEU A 64 -23.86 -8.00 6.60
N ALA A 65 -23.06 -7.22 7.31
CA ALA A 65 -22.15 -7.72 8.33
C ALA A 65 -22.90 -8.43 9.47
N THR A 66 -24.00 -7.84 9.95
CA THR A 66 -24.86 -8.45 10.98
C THR A 66 -25.44 -9.79 10.51
N LYS A 67 -25.96 -9.84 9.27
CA LYS A 67 -26.48 -11.10 8.71
C LYS A 67 -25.40 -12.19 8.63
N MET A 68 -24.16 -11.82 8.28
CA MET A 68 -23.05 -12.78 8.26
C MET A 68 -22.62 -13.19 9.68
N ALA A 69 -22.52 -12.25 10.61
CA ALA A 69 -22.17 -12.54 12.00
C ALA A 69 -23.16 -13.49 12.67
N GLN A 70 -24.47 -13.35 12.38
CA GLN A 70 -25.50 -14.26 12.88
C GLN A 70 -25.34 -15.72 12.44
N SER A 71 -24.57 -16.02 11.40
CA SER A 71 -24.25 -17.38 10.98
C SER A 71 -23.12 -18.04 11.80
N ILE A 72 -22.44 -17.28 12.65
CA ILE A 72 -21.37 -17.79 13.53
C ILE A 72 -22.03 -18.51 14.70
N SER A 73 -21.74 -19.80 14.88
CA SER A 73 -22.39 -20.65 15.89
C SER A 73 -21.95 -20.36 17.33
N ASN A 74 -20.68 -19.98 17.53
CA ASN A 74 -20.15 -19.70 18.87
C ASN A 74 -19.75 -18.23 18.95
N ARG A 75 -20.66 -17.40 19.48
CA ARG A 75 -20.50 -15.97 19.63
C ARG A 75 -21.25 -15.44 20.85
N ILE A 76 -20.87 -14.25 21.31
CA ILE A 76 -21.64 -13.46 22.26
C ILE A 76 -22.77 -12.76 21.49
N ASP A 77 -24.00 -12.89 21.95
CA ASP A 77 -25.10 -12.13 21.35
C ASP A 77 -24.95 -10.66 21.70
N LYS A 78 -24.74 -9.85 20.65
CA LYS A 78 -24.54 -8.41 20.77
C LYS A 78 -25.14 -7.70 19.58
N GLN A 79 -25.65 -6.52 19.83
CA GLN A 79 -26.15 -5.63 18.81
C GLN A 79 -25.39 -4.31 18.88
N TYR A 80 -25.16 -3.71 17.73
CA TYR A 80 -24.59 -2.37 17.64
C TYR A 80 -25.23 -1.59 16.51
N ASP A 81 -25.26 -0.29 16.64
CA ASP A 81 -25.84 0.63 15.67
C ASP A 81 -24.79 1.07 14.66
N PRO A 82 -25.15 1.18 13.38
CA PRO A 82 -24.26 1.75 12.37
C PRO A 82 -24.04 3.23 12.59
N ARG A 83 -23.04 3.82 11.92
CA ARG A 83 -22.95 5.26 11.80
C ARG A 83 -24.16 5.81 11.00
N ASP A 84 -24.40 7.11 11.11
CA ASP A 84 -25.67 7.69 10.65
C ASP A 84 -25.78 7.92 9.13
N ASP A 85 -24.85 7.43 8.32
CA ASP A 85 -24.97 7.48 6.86
C ASP A 85 -25.44 6.15 6.27
N GLU A 86 -26.07 6.22 5.09
CA GLU A 86 -26.57 5.02 4.41
C GLU A 86 -25.43 4.17 3.85
N GLY A 87 -24.40 4.81 3.30
CA GLY A 87 -23.35 4.13 2.55
C GLY A 87 -23.89 3.49 1.27
N GLU A 88 -23.01 2.97 0.46
CA GLU A 88 -23.38 2.29 -0.78
C GLU A 88 -22.79 0.89 -0.84
N ARG A 89 -23.57 -0.09 -1.32
CA ARG A 89 -23.13 -1.45 -1.57
C ARG A 89 -23.52 -1.87 -2.98
N LYS A 90 -22.52 -2.28 -3.77
CA LYS A 90 -22.72 -2.79 -5.13
C LYS A 90 -22.07 -4.17 -5.30
N VAL A 91 -22.70 -5.03 -6.07
CA VAL A 91 -22.10 -6.26 -6.57
C VAL A 91 -21.71 -6.01 -8.02
N LEU A 92 -20.43 -6.12 -8.31
CA LEU A 92 -19.89 -5.85 -9.63
C LEU A 92 -19.25 -7.12 -10.21
N ASN A 93 -19.53 -7.41 -11.48
CA ASN A 93 -18.72 -8.38 -12.21
C ASN A 93 -17.38 -7.71 -12.53
N PHE A 94 -16.32 -8.22 -11.90
CA PHE A 94 -14.99 -7.69 -12.06
C PHE A 94 -14.51 -7.84 -13.51
N ARG A 95 -14.53 -6.75 -14.23
CA ARG A 95 -13.72 -6.55 -15.43
C ARG A 95 -12.73 -5.43 -15.13
N PRO A 96 -11.56 -5.43 -15.78
CA PRO A 96 -10.38 -4.77 -15.26
C PRO A 96 -10.63 -3.35 -14.76
N LEU A 97 -9.95 -3.05 -13.68
CA LEU A 97 -9.89 -1.85 -12.85
C LEU A 97 -9.61 -0.56 -13.66
N ASN A 98 -10.42 -0.31 -14.68
CA ASN A 98 -10.36 0.95 -15.39
C ASN A 98 -11.19 2.00 -14.61
N LYS A 99 -11.39 3.11 -15.08
CA LYS A 99 -12.08 4.33 -14.58
C LYS A 99 -12.84 4.29 -13.22
N SER A 100 -13.27 3.13 -12.72
CA SER A 100 -14.02 3.02 -11.45
C SER A 100 -13.19 3.36 -10.20
N LEU A 101 -11.86 3.37 -10.29
CA LEU A 101 -10.96 3.73 -9.19
C LEU A 101 -10.49 5.20 -9.24
N ALA A 102 -11.10 6.02 -10.09
CA ALA A 102 -10.63 7.39 -10.35
C ALA A 102 -10.81 8.34 -9.15
N GLU A 103 -11.78 8.06 -8.26
CA GLU A 103 -12.12 8.94 -7.16
C GLU A 103 -12.06 8.22 -5.81
N GLY A 104 -11.74 8.95 -4.75
CA GLY A 104 -11.66 8.45 -3.38
C GLY A 104 -10.43 7.57 -3.09
N GLU A 105 -10.28 7.18 -1.84
CA GLU A 105 -9.29 6.19 -1.40
C GLU A 105 -9.90 4.78 -1.48
N TRP A 106 -9.14 3.82 -1.98
CA TRP A 106 -9.58 2.45 -2.22
C TRP A 106 -8.76 1.43 -1.45
N LEU A 107 -9.46 0.46 -0.85
CA LEU A 107 -8.86 -0.74 -0.28
C LEU A 107 -9.41 -1.97 -1.04
N ILE A 108 -8.53 -2.66 -1.77
CA ILE A 108 -8.88 -3.87 -2.51
C ILE A 108 -8.45 -5.07 -1.67
N LEU A 109 -9.42 -5.87 -1.25
CA LEU A 109 -9.25 -7.00 -0.36
C LEU A 109 -9.37 -8.32 -1.12
N CYS A 110 -8.36 -9.16 -0.97
CA CYS A 110 -8.27 -10.47 -1.59
C CYS A 110 -8.22 -11.57 -0.53
N ARG A 111 -8.69 -12.76 -0.88
CA ARG A 111 -8.64 -13.92 0.04
C ARG A 111 -7.23 -14.47 0.16
N THR A 112 -6.45 -14.50 -0.92
CA THR A 112 -5.13 -15.14 -0.98
C THR A 112 -4.07 -14.21 -1.55
N HIS A 113 -2.80 -14.50 -1.28
CA HIS A 113 -1.65 -13.77 -1.83
C HIS A 113 -1.57 -13.89 -3.36
N GLU A 114 -2.02 -15.01 -3.93
CA GLU A 114 -2.04 -15.20 -5.38
C GLU A 114 -3.02 -14.23 -6.06
N ILE A 115 -4.21 -14.04 -5.50
CA ILE A 115 -5.18 -13.07 -6.01
C ILE A 115 -4.63 -11.64 -5.84
N VAL A 116 -3.98 -11.32 -4.73
CA VAL A 116 -3.29 -10.03 -4.55
C VAL A 116 -2.31 -9.77 -5.70
N LYS A 117 -1.48 -10.77 -6.05
CA LYS A 117 -0.52 -10.67 -7.14
C LYS A 117 -1.21 -10.40 -8.49
N GLN A 118 -2.29 -11.11 -8.82
CA GLN A 118 -3.06 -10.91 -10.05
C GLN A 118 -3.67 -9.51 -10.13
N VAL A 119 -4.20 -9.00 -9.01
CA VAL A 119 -4.69 -7.62 -8.92
C VAL A 119 -3.56 -6.62 -9.15
N CYS A 120 -2.42 -6.79 -8.49
CA CYS A 120 -1.25 -5.93 -8.67
C CYS A 120 -0.77 -5.92 -10.13
N GLU A 121 -0.70 -7.09 -10.79
CA GLU A 121 -0.35 -7.18 -12.21
C GLU A 121 -1.36 -6.48 -13.12
N SER A 122 -2.63 -6.48 -12.73
CA SER A 122 -3.67 -5.73 -13.45
C SER A 122 -3.48 -4.22 -13.27
N LEU A 123 -3.27 -3.75 -12.04
CA LEU A 123 -2.98 -2.34 -11.75
C LEU A 123 -1.72 -1.85 -12.46
N ASP A 124 -0.66 -2.69 -12.51
CA ASP A 124 0.58 -2.40 -13.25
C ASP A 124 0.30 -2.15 -14.74
N ARG A 125 -0.55 -2.97 -15.37
CA ARG A 125 -0.91 -2.83 -16.79
C ARG A 125 -1.70 -1.55 -17.09
N TYR A 126 -2.57 -1.15 -16.18
CA TYR A 126 -3.38 0.06 -16.32
C TYR A 126 -2.70 1.33 -15.78
N GLY A 127 -1.48 1.23 -15.25
CA GLY A 127 -0.72 2.38 -14.80
C GLY A 127 -1.29 3.05 -13.54
N TRP A 128 -2.01 2.32 -12.68
CA TRP A 128 -2.48 2.86 -11.42
C TRP A 128 -1.37 2.97 -10.39
N LEU A 129 -1.32 4.09 -9.67
CA LEU A 129 -0.49 4.22 -8.47
C LEU A 129 -1.15 3.50 -7.30
N TYR A 130 -0.44 2.53 -6.70
CA TYR A 130 -0.99 1.76 -5.58
C TYR A 130 0.08 1.35 -4.57
N LYS A 131 -0.40 0.95 -3.39
CA LYS A 131 0.39 0.27 -2.36
C LYS A 131 -0.01 -1.19 -2.29
N CYS A 132 0.92 -2.04 -1.94
CA CYS A 132 0.67 -3.45 -1.64
C CYS A 132 1.11 -3.72 -0.21
N TYR A 133 0.19 -4.18 0.63
CA TYR A 133 0.42 -4.35 2.08
C TYR A 133 1.00 -3.09 2.76
N GLY A 134 0.43 -1.92 2.46
CA GLY A 134 0.84 -0.64 3.01
C GLY A 134 2.16 -0.07 2.43
N LYS A 135 2.87 -0.85 1.60
CA LYS A 135 4.16 -0.45 1.03
C LYS A 135 4.01 0.01 -0.42
N SER A 136 4.66 1.11 -0.76
CA SER A 136 4.79 1.51 -2.17
C SER A 136 5.51 0.41 -2.96
N ILE A 137 5.01 0.11 -4.15
CA ILE A 137 5.61 -0.89 -5.05
C ILE A 137 6.85 -0.37 -5.78
N VAL A 138 7.07 0.92 -5.75
CA VAL A 138 8.26 1.58 -6.31
C VAL A 138 9.01 2.28 -5.18
N ASN A 139 10.31 2.09 -5.14
CA ASN A 139 11.18 2.78 -4.19
C ASN A 139 11.13 4.30 -4.44
N GLU A 140 10.92 5.08 -3.39
CA GLU A 140 10.85 6.54 -3.45
C GLU A 140 12.09 7.17 -4.11
N LYS A 141 13.27 6.61 -3.89
CA LYS A 141 14.51 7.07 -4.55
C LYS A 141 14.46 6.88 -6.07
N ILE A 142 13.80 5.85 -6.57
CA ILE A 142 13.60 5.65 -8.02
C ILE A 142 12.70 6.76 -8.57
N ILE A 143 11.62 7.06 -7.88
CA ILE A 143 10.70 8.15 -8.25
C ILE A 143 11.44 9.47 -8.24
N GLU A 144 12.19 9.75 -7.18
CA GLU A 144 13.00 10.96 -7.05
C GLU A 144 14.01 11.09 -8.20
N ALA A 145 14.70 10.02 -8.57
CA ALA A 145 15.65 10.03 -9.69
C ALA A 145 14.95 10.36 -11.02
N ILE A 146 13.79 9.75 -11.29
CA ILE A 146 13.02 9.98 -12.53
C ILE A 146 12.50 11.43 -12.59
N VAL A 147 11.91 11.91 -11.52
CA VAL A 147 11.39 13.29 -11.44
C VAL A 147 12.53 14.28 -11.59
N SER A 148 13.66 14.05 -10.91
CA SER A 148 14.83 14.93 -10.99
C SER A 148 15.45 14.95 -12.38
N TRP A 149 15.56 13.80 -13.05
CA TRP A 149 16.00 13.74 -14.45
C TRP A 149 15.08 14.49 -15.38
N THR A 150 13.77 14.31 -15.25
CA THR A 150 12.76 15.00 -16.06
C THR A 150 12.83 16.53 -15.89
N ARG A 151 13.11 17.00 -14.66
CA ARG A 151 13.30 18.43 -14.37
C ARG A 151 14.57 18.97 -15.03
N LEU A 152 15.69 18.24 -14.94
CA LEU A 152 16.94 18.59 -15.62
C LEU A 152 16.75 18.71 -17.14
N GLN A 153 15.98 17.80 -17.75
CA GLN A 153 15.68 17.85 -19.18
C GLN A 153 14.87 19.10 -19.59
N LYS A 154 14.03 19.59 -18.68
CA LYS A 154 13.27 20.85 -18.88
C LYS A 154 14.12 22.11 -18.66
N GLY A 155 15.40 21.97 -18.34
CA GLY A 155 16.29 23.08 -18.03
C GLY A 155 16.18 23.60 -16.60
N GLU A 156 15.41 22.92 -15.74
CA GLU A 156 15.28 23.30 -14.33
C GLU A 156 16.54 22.95 -13.54
N LYS A 157 16.80 23.71 -12.49
CA LYS A 157 17.87 23.41 -11.54
C LYS A 157 17.43 22.38 -10.51
N VAL A 158 18.32 21.43 -10.18
CA VAL A 158 18.09 20.35 -9.23
C VAL A 158 19.21 20.36 -8.17
N SER A 159 18.88 20.10 -6.91
CA SER A 159 19.88 20.07 -5.82
C SER A 159 20.83 18.90 -5.98
N GLY A 160 22.07 19.07 -5.52
CA GLY A 160 23.10 18.04 -5.60
C GLY A 160 22.72 16.74 -4.90
N ALA A 161 21.98 16.78 -3.80
CA ALA A 161 21.47 15.58 -3.13
C ALA A 161 20.58 14.73 -4.06
N ARG A 162 19.70 15.38 -4.83
CA ARG A 162 18.85 14.69 -5.82
C ARG A 162 19.65 14.23 -7.04
N ILE A 163 20.68 14.97 -7.43
CA ILE A 163 21.58 14.54 -8.50
C ILE A 163 22.37 13.31 -8.10
N ASP A 164 22.82 13.21 -6.85
CA ASP A 164 23.45 12.01 -6.34
C ASP A 164 22.52 10.79 -6.43
N THR A 165 21.23 10.98 -6.12
CA THR A 165 20.19 9.96 -6.35
C THR A 165 20.08 9.60 -7.84
N VAL A 166 20.10 10.57 -8.75
CA VAL A 166 20.07 10.31 -10.21
C VAL A 166 21.29 9.46 -10.63
N TYR A 167 22.51 9.85 -10.18
CA TYR A 167 23.74 9.11 -10.50
C TYR A 167 23.71 7.67 -9.98
N SER A 168 23.14 7.42 -8.82
CA SER A 168 23.01 6.07 -8.25
C SER A 168 22.17 5.11 -9.10
N PHE A 169 21.28 5.64 -9.94
CA PHE A 169 20.42 4.86 -10.84
C PHE A 169 20.82 5.00 -12.32
N MET A 170 21.83 5.79 -12.63
CA MET A 170 22.25 6.04 -14.00
C MET A 170 22.96 4.83 -14.61
N ASP A 171 22.75 4.59 -15.87
CA ASP A 171 23.52 3.59 -16.63
C ASP A 171 24.98 4.05 -16.72
N SER A 172 25.92 3.15 -16.40
CA SER A 172 27.36 3.46 -16.42
C SER A 172 27.88 3.90 -17.78
N THR A 173 27.21 3.53 -18.86
CA THR A 173 27.55 3.97 -20.22
C THR A 173 27.27 5.46 -20.43
N ARG A 174 26.47 6.08 -19.58
CA ARG A 174 26.11 7.51 -19.63
C ARG A 174 27.12 8.41 -18.91
N ILE A 175 28.05 7.81 -18.18
CA ILE A 175 29.00 8.52 -17.33
C ILE A 175 30.44 8.27 -17.82
N LYS A 176 31.28 9.29 -17.80
CA LYS A 176 32.73 9.18 -18.08
C LYS A 176 33.41 8.35 -16.99
N ARG A 177 34.42 7.58 -17.38
CA ARG A 177 35.19 6.78 -16.41
C ARG A 177 35.75 7.68 -15.30
N GLY A 178 35.63 7.24 -14.04
CA GLY A 178 36.05 8.00 -12.86
C GLY A 178 34.99 8.95 -12.28
N HIS A 179 33.83 9.07 -12.90
CA HIS A 179 32.72 9.93 -12.45
C HIS A 179 31.45 9.15 -12.05
N GLY A 180 31.59 7.87 -11.70
CA GLY A 180 30.46 6.99 -11.37
C GLY A 180 29.63 7.41 -10.14
N THR A 181 30.11 8.36 -9.36
CA THR A 181 29.40 9.00 -8.23
C THR A 181 29.40 10.50 -8.40
N PHE A 182 28.36 11.16 -7.98
CA PHE A 182 28.30 12.61 -7.95
C PHE A 182 29.22 13.17 -6.87
N LYS A 183 30.05 14.17 -7.21
CA LYS A 183 31.07 14.77 -6.30
C LYS A 183 30.81 16.25 -6.03
N GLY A 184 29.64 16.77 -6.40
CA GLY A 184 29.25 18.16 -6.14
C GLY A 184 28.68 18.37 -4.74
N SER A 185 28.47 19.62 -4.38
CA SER A 185 27.80 20.00 -3.13
C SER A 185 26.33 19.53 -3.13
N HIS A 186 25.88 18.89 -2.08
CA HIS A 186 24.49 18.41 -1.96
C HIS A 186 23.47 19.54 -1.84
N THR A 187 23.89 20.72 -1.39
CA THR A 187 23.01 21.89 -1.17
C THR A 187 22.90 22.82 -2.36
N GLU A 188 23.90 22.79 -3.25
CA GLU A 188 23.89 23.63 -4.45
C GLU A 188 22.91 23.11 -5.51
N LEU A 189 22.56 24.00 -6.43
CA LEU A 189 21.65 23.72 -7.54
C LEU A 189 22.42 23.62 -8.85
N TYR A 190 22.14 22.57 -9.60
CA TYR A 190 22.85 22.25 -10.85
C TYR A 190 21.85 22.09 -12.01
N THR A 191 22.33 22.43 -13.21
CA THR A 191 21.66 22.15 -14.47
C THR A 191 22.27 20.91 -15.14
N ILE A 192 21.62 20.40 -16.18
CA ILE A 192 22.18 19.30 -16.98
C ILE A 192 23.53 19.67 -17.62
N ASP A 193 23.73 20.96 -18.00
CA ASP A 193 24.98 21.44 -18.54
C ASP A 193 26.10 21.37 -17.52
N ASN A 194 25.84 21.71 -16.26
CA ASN A 194 26.84 21.53 -15.20
C ASN A 194 27.25 20.06 -15.07
N LEU A 195 26.31 19.12 -15.22
CA LEU A 195 26.61 17.68 -15.14
C LEU A 195 27.49 17.22 -16.30
N ILE A 196 27.26 17.74 -17.50
CA ILE A 196 28.05 17.43 -18.69
C ILE A 196 29.48 18.00 -18.57
N HIS A 197 29.61 19.27 -18.19
CA HIS A 197 30.89 19.95 -18.18
C HIS A 197 31.78 19.59 -16.97
N SER A 198 31.17 19.42 -15.80
CA SER A 198 31.93 19.33 -14.55
C SER A 198 31.85 17.95 -13.85
N PHE A 199 30.75 17.18 -14.07
CA PHE A 199 30.48 15.96 -13.29
C PHE A 199 30.46 14.68 -14.14
N GLY A 200 30.96 14.76 -15.37
CA GLY A 200 31.21 13.58 -16.19
C GLY A 200 30.01 12.93 -16.85
N LEU A 201 28.84 13.59 -16.88
CA LEU A 201 27.74 13.16 -17.72
C LEU A 201 28.19 13.22 -19.18
N ARG A 202 27.98 12.15 -19.95
CA ARG A 202 28.33 12.16 -21.38
C ARG A 202 27.30 12.98 -22.15
N GLU A 203 27.76 13.91 -22.96
CA GLU A 203 26.91 14.69 -23.82
C GLU A 203 26.28 13.83 -24.94
N ASN A 204 27.09 12.98 -25.56
CA ASN A 204 26.70 12.09 -26.66
C ASN A 204 26.96 10.62 -26.32
N ILE A 205 26.12 9.74 -26.85
CA ILE A 205 26.13 8.30 -26.58
C ILE A 205 26.36 7.48 -27.86
N GLY A 206 26.93 8.10 -28.86
CA GLY A 206 27.13 7.53 -30.19
C GLY A 206 26.17 8.13 -31.21
N GLY A 207 26.71 8.58 -32.34
CA GLY A 207 25.97 9.31 -33.35
C GLY A 207 25.43 10.65 -32.85
N ASP A 208 24.31 11.07 -33.39
CA ASP A 208 23.65 12.35 -33.06
C ASP A 208 22.75 12.31 -31.83
N LEU A 209 22.88 11.27 -30.98
CA LEU A 209 21.99 11.09 -29.83
C LEU A 209 22.54 11.84 -28.62
N PHE A 210 21.93 12.98 -28.31
CA PHE A 210 22.28 13.81 -27.16
C PHE A 210 21.63 13.28 -25.87
N THR A 211 22.40 13.15 -24.80
CA THR A 211 21.92 12.70 -23.48
C THR A 211 20.74 13.56 -22.95
N LYS A 212 20.74 14.85 -23.26
CA LYS A 212 19.66 15.78 -22.90
C LYS A 212 18.27 15.38 -23.44
N THR A 213 18.24 14.72 -24.60
CA THR A 213 17.00 14.34 -25.30
C THR A 213 16.52 12.93 -24.97
N LEU A 214 17.32 12.14 -24.25
CA LEU A 214 16.99 10.78 -23.91
C LEU A 214 15.94 10.72 -22.82
N HIS A 215 14.95 9.86 -23.02
CA HIS A 215 13.97 9.58 -21.98
C HIS A 215 14.64 9.04 -20.71
N TRP A 216 14.04 9.27 -19.56
CA TRP A 216 14.56 8.79 -18.29
C TRP A 216 14.86 7.28 -18.30
N TYR A 217 14.05 6.46 -18.96
CA TYR A 217 14.22 5.01 -19.05
C TYR A 217 15.42 4.55 -19.91
N ASP A 218 15.97 5.46 -20.71
CA ASP A 218 17.19 5.23 -21.49
C ASP A 218 18.45 5.63 -20.71
N VAL A 219 18.29 6.46 -19.69
CA VAL A 219 19.39 6.98 -18.86
C VAL A 219 19.45 6.27 -17.52
N LEU A 220 18.31 6.07 -16.88
CA LEU A 220 18.20 5.42 -15.57
C LEU A 220 17.87 3.93 -15.77
N ASN A 221 18.90 3.09 -15.74
CA ASN A 221 18.77 1.68 -16.10
C ASN A 221 19.35 0.70 -15.07
N ALA A 222 19.47 1.09 -13.80
CA ALA A 222 19.89 0.20 -12.73
C ALA A 222 18.89 -0.95 -12.51
N LYS A 223 19.35 -2.07 -11.94
CA LYS A 223 18.54 -3.31 -11.75
C LYS A 223 17.15 -3.07 -11.16
N GLY A 224 17.01 -2.12 -10.23
CA GLY A 224 15.73 -1.81 -9.57
C GLY A 224 14.71 -1.18 -10.51
N ILE A 225 15.14 -0.36 -11.45
CA ILE A 225 14.28 0.35 -12.41
C ILE A 225 13.85 -0.58 -13.55
N ARG A 226 14.74 -1.40 -14.10
CA ARG A 226 14.46 -2.27 -15.26
C ARG A 226 13.17 -3.06 -15.13
N LYS A 227 12.96 -3.65 -13.95
CA LYS A 227 11.79 -4.49 -13.68
C LYS A 227 10.47 -3.69 -13.66
N ARG A 228 10.54 -2.37 -13.47
CA ARG A 228 9.39 -1.49 -13.29
C ARG A 228 9.17 -0.50 -14.44
N ILE A 229 10.05 -0.48 -15.45
CA ILE A 229 9.96 0.48 -16.56
C ILE A 229 8.58 0.45 -17.22
N ARG A 230 8.03 -0.72 -17.51
CA ARG A 230 6.72 -0.85 -18.16
C ARG A 230 5.62 -0.19 -17.32
N TYR A 231 5.61 -0.48 -16.04
CA TYR A 231 4.65 0.07 -15.08
C TYR A 231 4.79 1.60 -14.96
N LEU A 232 6.00 2.10 -14.71
CA LEU A 232 6.26 3.54 -14.57
C LEU A 232 5.87 4.32 -15.83
N ARG A 233 6.13 3.74 -17.01
CA ARG A 233 5.68 4.32 -18.28
C ARG A 233 4.16 4.31 -18.43
N ALA A 234 3.48 3.27 -17.96
CA ALA A 234 2.02 3.20 -17.98
C ALA A 234 1.42 4.29 -17.07
N VAL A 235 1.94 4.45 -15.84
CA VAL A 235 1.54 5.50 -14.90
C VAL A 235 1.63 6.88 -15.53
N MET A 236 2.77 7.20 -16.15
CA MET A 236 2.98 8.51 -16.78
C MET A 236 2.11 8.72 -18.04
N ARG A 237 1.89 7.67 -18.83
CA ARG A 237 1.04 7.73 -20.04
C ARG A 237 -0.40 8.04 -19.70
N ASP A 238 -0.89 7.49 -18.57
CA ASP A 238 -2.27 7.69 -18.14
C ASP A 238 -2.46 9.00 -17.34
N GLY A 239 -1.43 9.88 -17.35
CA GLY A 239 -1.49 11.24 -16.82
C GLY A 239 -1.20 11.36 -15.32
N HIS A 240 -0.87 10.26 -14.66
CA HIS A 240 -0.48 10.30 -13.24
C HIS A 240 0.97 10.80 -13.07
N LYS A 241 1.20 11.58 -12.03
CA LYS A 241 2.55 11.94 -11.62
C LYS A 241 3.10 10.86 -10.70
N LEU A 242 4.36 10.49 -10.88
CA LEU A 242 5.00 9.42 -10.10
C LEU A 242 5.14 9.75 -8.61
N ASP A 243 5.13 11.03 -8.25
CA ASP A 243 5.20 11.54 -6.88
C ASP A 243 3.82 11.79 -6.25
N ASP A 244 2.73 11.51 -6.97
CA ASP A 244 1.40 11.54 -6.39
C ASP A 244 1.25 10.46 -5.30
N LYS A 245 0.48 10.79 -4.26
CA LYS A 245 0.17 9.82 -3.19
C LYS A 245 -0.73 8.71 -3.75
N PRO A 246 -0.32 7.44 -3.66
CA PRO A 246 -1.18 6.33 -4.06
C PRO A 246 -2.48 6.30 -3.27
N ARG A 247 -3.61 6.29 -3.94
CA ARG A 247 -4.97 6.22 -3.35
C ARG A 247 -5.53 4.81 -3.28
N ILE A 248 -4.87 3.85 -3.93
CA ILE A 248 -5.27 2.45 -3.98
C ILE A 248 -4.34 1.65 -3.08
N GLU A 249 -4.90 0.80 -2.23
CA GLU A 249 -4.16 -0.18 -1.45
C GLU A 249 -4.71 -1.58 -1.75
N VAL A 250 -3.83 -2.53 -2.00
CA VAL A 250 -4.16 -3.95 -2.20
C VAL A 250 -3.64 -4.75 -1.03
N SER A 251 -4.47 -5.59 -0.44
CA SER A 251 -4.10 -6.41 0.70
C SER A 251 -4.92 -7.69 0.77
N THR A 252 -4.51 -8.63 1.62
CA THR A 252 -5.41 -9.71 2.01
C THR A 252 -6.39 -9.24 3.08
N ILE A 253 -7.53 -9.90 3.19
CA ILE A 253 -8.53 -9.65 4.25
C ILE A 253 -7.87 -9.71 5.64
N HIS A 254 -6.98 -10.68 5.86
CA HIS A 254 -6.29 -10.84 7.15
C HIS A 254 -5.34 -9.69 7.47
N ALA A 255 -4.55 -9.26 6.50
CA ALA A 255 -3.55 -8.22 6.71
C ALA A 255 -4.16 -6.82 6.84
N SER A 256 -5.40 -6.62 6.38
CA SER A 256 -6.12 -5.35 6.45
C SER A 256 -6.96 -5.18 7.71
N LYS A 257 -6.95 -6.17 8.62
CA LYS A 257 -7.74 -6.09 9.86
C LYS A 257 -7.48 -4.77 10.59
N GLY A 258 -8.54 -4.05 10.94
CA GLY A 258 -8.49 -2.74 11.59
C GLY A 258 -8.30 -1.55 10.63
N GLY A 259 -8.05 -1.79 9.34
CA GLY A 259 -7.99 -0.73 8.34
C GLY A 259 -9.37 -0.22 7.93
N GLU A 260 -9.39 1.01 7.39
CA GLU A 260 -10.58 1.63 6.82
C GLU A 260 -10.22 2.50 5.62
N ARG A 261 -11.13 2.63 4.66
CA ARG A 261 -11.03 3.52 3.49
C ARG A 261 -12.42 3.96 3.07
N ASP A 262 -12.49 5.03 2.28
CA ASP A 262 -13.76 5.52 1.71
C ASP A 262 -14.45 4.45 0.87
N ASN A 263 -13.67 3.71 0.09
CA ASN A 263 -14.16 2.65 -0.76
C ASN A 263 -13.44 1.33 -0.45
N VAL A 264 -14.19 0.26 -0.27
CA VAL A 264 -13.65 -1.09 -0.06
C VAL A 264 -14.18 -2.01 -1.14
N MET A 265 -13.27 -2.64 -1.88
CA MET A 265 -13.61 -3.67 -2.86
C MET A 265 -13.19 -5.03 -2.31
N LEU A 266 -14.15 -5.89 -2.07
CA LEU A 266 -13.91 -7.26 -1.65
C LEU A 266 -14.01 -8.19 -2.85
N LEU A 267 -12.90 -8.84 -3.21
CA LEU A 267 -12.89 -9.89 -4.23
C LEU A 267 -13.32 -11.21 -3.61
N THR A 268 -14.33 -11.83 -4.23
CA THR A 268 -14.90 -13.09 -3.77
C THR A 268 -14.26 -14.32 -4.43
N ASP A 269 -13.29 -14.09 -5.32
CA ASP A 269 -12.58 -15.17 -5.98
C ASP A 269 -11.78 -16.00 -4.97
N LEU A 270 -11.86 -17.31 -5.12
CA LEU A 270 -11.08 -18.28 -4.35
C LEU A 270 -9.98 -18.84 -5.27
N SER A 271 -8.75 -18.92 -4.76
CA SER A 271 -7.70 -19.64 -5.48
C SER A 271 -8.02 -21.14 -5.50
N TYR A 272 -7.77 -21.80 -6.63
CA TYR A 272 -7.81 -23.26 -6.72
C TYR A 272 -6.68 -23.82 -5.83
N GLY A 273 -7.01 -24.23 -4.62
CA GLY A 273 -6.13 -24.94 -3.71
C GLY A 273 -6.97 -25.86 -2.83
N PRO A 274 -6.44 -27.00 -2.41
CA PRO A 274 -7.18 -27.88 -1.50
C PRO A 274 -7.42 -27.12 -0.17
N TYR A 275 -8.66 -27.13 0.24
CA TYR A 275 -9.05 -26.72 1.59
C TYR A 275 -8.62 -27.77 2.60
#